data_8c24631c3c03b29e51c455cce2477eed
#
_entry.id   8c24631c3c03b29e51c455cce2477eed
#
_cell.length_a   1.000
_cell.length_b   1.000
_cell.length_c   1.000
_cell.angle_alpha   90.00
_cell.angle_beta   90.00
_cell.angle_gamma   90.00
#
_symmetry.space_group_name_H-M   'P 1'
#
loop_
_entity.id
_entity.type
_entity.pdbx_description
1 polymer ?
#
loop_
_entity_poly.entity_id
_entity_poly.type
_entity_poly.pdbx_seq_one_letter_code
_entity_poly.pdbx_strand_id
1 'polypeptide(L)'
;MNTSMHTPGANATPSRPRPVLMIPVRRCGSHALRLRLNFNPQFFSPYPLHIVDFMPLVPLYGDLADDNAYFRMVVDVIGLQAASMVKWPDIAFDPVDVFDAIRDEPRSVHRIVWEMLLRAGSRHKAAVVMDKSLDSVHYADELMRLFPDMRFLNVVRDPRAQVASMNKAIIHEFDTLLNTQIWIDAHRRACDLLARHPERVLTIRYEDFLADEEQTLMKVCTFFGIEFLPQMLDVTRSVEANQIAKLSALWVSNCFSPIVANADKFKKQLSMDEIETIETLTQEYMRLYGYEMMTDARAAMDDKAFRIARSRSDIGKELAWRDLKERNFRDYTLRCYRADYLARVRAGLEATQGMSGQFNCSAVA
;
A
#
# COMPACT_ATOMS: atom_id res chain seq x y z
N MET A 1 7.84 44.20 46.15
CA MET A 1 6.87 43.47 45.33
C MET A 1 7.63 42.94 44.11
N ASN A 2 8.09 41.70 44.19
CA ASN A 2 8.83 41.04 43.13
C ASN A 2 7.83 40.26 42.23
N THR A 3 7.57 40.77 41.06
CA THR A 3 6.83 40.05 40.01
C THR A 3 7.80 39.13 39.27
N SER A 4 7.75 37.85 39.60
CA SER A 4 8.41 36.76 38.89
C SER A 4 7.75 36.61 37.52
N MET A 5 8.45 36.96 36.44
CA MET A 5 8.05 36.60 35.06
C MET A 5 8.29 35.13 34.86
N HIS A 6 7.19 34.38 34.69
CA HIS A 6 7.22 33.02 34.18
C HIS A 6 7.63 33.07 32.72
N THR A 7 8.80 32.57 32.38
CA THR A 7 9.23 32.19 31.05
C THR A 7 8.41 30.99 30.61
N PRO A 8 7.80 31.01 29.43
CA PRO A 8 7.15 29.80 28.88
C PRO A 8 8.23 28.77 28.56
N GLY A 9 8.03 27.58 29.11
CA GLY A 9 8.96 26.48 29.05
C GLY A 9 9.27 25.95 27.67
N ALA A 10 10.46 25.46 27.59
CA ALA A 10 11.05 24.38 26.82
C ALA A 10 10.37 24.05 25.44
N ASN A 11 11.13 24.25 24.39
CA ASN A 11 10.95 23.61 23.09
C ASN A 11 10.77 22.11 23.30
N ALA A 12 9.54 21.64 23.32
CA ALA A 12 9.26 20.22 23.16
C ALA A 12 9.77 19.83 21.76
N THR A 13 10.74 18.95 21.70
CA THR A 13 11.16 18.29 20.47
C THR A 13 9.89 17.81 19.76
N PRO A 14 9.66 18.14 18.48
CA PRO A 14 8.46 17.69 17.80
C PRO A 14 8.38 16.17 17.92
N SER A 15 7.32 15.66 18.53
CA SER A 15 7.13 14.23 18.71
C SER A 15 7.09 13.56 17.33
N ARG A 16 7.83 12.47 17.18
CA ARG A 16 7.84 11.67 15.94
C ARG A 16 6.40 11.33 15.55
N PRO A 17 6.00 11.50 14.28
CA PRO A 17 4.67 11.12 13.84
C PRO A 17 4.35 9.65 14.12
N ARG A 18 3.12 9.36 14.50
CA ARG A 18 2.68 7.97 14.73
C ARG A 18 2.53 7.24 13.41
N PRO A 19 3.13 6.03 13.29
CA PRO A 19 3.04 5.23 12.08
C PRO A 19 1.69 4.51 11.98
N VAL A 20 1.09 4.54 10.80
CA VAL A 20 -0.12 3.80 10.44
C VAL A 20 0.08 3.09 9.11
N LEU A 21 -0.26 1.80 9.03
CA LEU A 21 -0.33 1.08 7.77
C LEU A 21 -1.79 0.85 7.39
N MET A 22 -2.17 1.22 6.17
CA MET A 22 -3.46 0.83 5.61
C MET A 22 -3.35 -0.58 5.01
N ILE A 23 -4.30 -1.45 5.35
CA ILE A 23 -4.38 -2.86 4.96
C ILE A 23 -5.79 -3.18 4.42
N PRO A 24 -6.11 -4.38 3.84
CA PRO A 24 -5.20 -5.48 3.55
C PRO A 24 -4.74 -5.50 2.08
N VAL A 25 -5.60 -5.13 1.11
CA VAL A 25 -5.29 -5.29 -0.32
C VAL A 25 -5.90 -4.17 -1.17
N ARG A 26 -5.27 -3.87 -2.29
CA ARG A 26 -5.65 -2.78 -3.21
C ARG A 26 -7.08 -2.92 -3.74
N ARG A 27 -7.65 -1.84 -4.28
CA ARG A 27 -9.00 -1.71 -4.87
C ARG A 27 -10.16 -1.70 -3.86
N CYS A 28 -9.87 -1.55 -2.58
CA CYS A 28 -10.86 -1.37 -1.50
C CYS A 28 -11.34 0.08 -1.29
N GLY A 29 -11.03 1.04 -2.17
CA GLY A 29 -11.34 2.46 -1.97
C GLY A 29 -10.26 3.25 -1.23
N SER A 30 -9.10 2.64 -0.99
CA SER A 30 -7.99 3.20 -0.21
C SER A 30 -7.50 4.59 -0.65
N HIS A 31 -7.49 4.90 -1.94
CA HIS A 31 -7.12 6.24 -2.43
C HIS A 31 -8.17 7.29 -2.07
N ALA A 32 -9.46 6.97 -2.21
CA ALA A 32 -10.54 7.89 -1.88
C ALA A 32 -10.47 8.32 -0.40
N LEU A 33 -10.20 7.36 0.48
CA LEU A 33 -10.04 7.61 1.92
C LEU A 33 -8.75 8.40 2.23
N ARG A 34 -7.60 7.96 1.66
CA ARG A 34 -6.32 8.62 1.87
C ARG A 34 -6.33 10.11 1.45
N LEU A 35 -6.91 10.40 0.28
CA LEU A 35 -6.96 11.76 -0.24
C LEU A 35 -7.78 12.69 0.66
N ARG A 36 -8.85 12.18 1.27
CA ARG A 36 -9.65 12.94 2.24
C ARG A 36 -8.91 13.18 3.54
N LEU A 37 -8.25 12.16 4.06
CA LEU A 37 -7.42 12.28 5.27
C LEU A 37 -6.30 13.31 5.09
N ASN A 38 -5.73 13.44 3.89
CA ASN A 38 -4.68 14.43 3.59
C ASN A 38 -5.16 15.91 3.63
N PHE A 39 -6.47 16.18 3.73
CA PHE A 39 -6.95 17.52 4.05
C PHE A 39 -6.80 17.91 5.52
N ASN A 40 -6.45 16.94 6.38
CA ASN A 40 -6.16 17.21 7.77
C ASN A 40 -4.67 17.53 7.96
N PRO A 41 -4.30 18.72 8.46
CA PRO A 41 -2.89 19.10 8.66
C PRO A 41 -2.14 18.23 9.70
N GLN A 42 -2.88 17.52 10.57
CA GLN A 42 -2.29 16.58 11.53
C GLN A 42 -1.98 15.20 10.88
N PHE A 43 -2.35 14.99 9.62
CA PHE A 43 -2.20 13.72 8.92
C PHE A 43 -1.39 13.89 7.63
N PHE A 44 -0.52 12.93 7.35
CA PHE A 44 0.22 12.87 6.09
C PHE A 44 0.28 11.45 5.56
N SER A 45 -0.08 11.27 4.31
CA SER A 45 0.09 10.02 3.59
C SER A 45 0.44 10.31 2.14
N PRO A 46 1.71 10.16 1.74
CA PRO A 46 2.11 10.36 0.35
C PRO A 46 1.59 9.23 -0.55
N TYR A 47 1.82 9.36 -1.85
CA TYR A 47 1.57 8.26 -2.77
C TYR A 47 2.41 7.05 -2.35
N PRO A 48 1.80 5.83 -2.27
CA PRO A 48 2.50 4.66 -1.73
C PRO A 48 3.70 4.24 -2.58
N LEU A 49 4.77 3.85 -1.91
CA LEU A 49 5.98 3.37 -2.57
C LEU A 49 5.80 1.97 -3.18
N HIS A 50 4.84 1.20 -2.69
CA HIS A 50 4.62 -0.21 -3.07
C HIS A 50 5.90 -1.03 -2.91
N ILE A 51 6.46 -1.01 -1.71
CA ILE A 51 7.74 -1.67 -1.39
C ILE A 51 7.71 -3.17 -1.63
N VAL A 52 6.55 -3.78 -1.66
CA VAL A 52 6.36 -5.21 -1.96
C VAL A 52 6.99 -5.60 -3.31
N ASP A 53 7.05 -4.70 -4.30
CA ASP A 53 7.70 -4.94 -5.58
C ASP A 53 9.24 -5.05 -5.45
N PHE A 54 9.81 -4.48 -4.38
CA PHE A 54 11.24 -4.52 -4.07
C PHE A 54 11.63 -5.74 -3.22
N MET A 55 10.69 -6.33 -2.48
CA MET A 55 10.98 -7.44 -1.55
C MET A 55 11.73 -8.63 -2.17
N PRO A 56 11.47 -9.04 -3.44
CA PRO A 56 12.24 -10.09 -4.09
C PRO A 56 13.72 -9.77 -4.31
N LEU A 57 14.14 -8.51 -4.16
CA LEU A 57 15.54 -8.08 -4.29
C LEU A 57 16.28 -8.13 -2.95
N VAL A 58 15.57 -8.06 -1.82
CA VAL A 58 16.17 -7.97 -0.48
C VAL A 58 17.21 -9.09 -0.21
N PRO A 59 16.95 -10.38 -0.55
CA PRO A 59 17.93 -11.44 -0.34
C PRO A 59 19.22 -11.27 -1.15
N LEU A 60 19.19 -10.51 -2.25
CA LEU A 60 20.35 -10.29 -3.12
C LEU A 60 21.37 -9.30 -2.52
N TYR A 61 21.01 -8.57 -1.46
CA TYR A 61 21.98 -7.69 -0.76
C TYR A 61 22.93 -8.45 0.16
N GLY A 62 22.61 -9.72 0.47
CA GLY A 62 23.40 -10.52 1.40
C GLY A 62 23.15 -10.17 2.86
N ASP A 63 24.20 -10.10 3.68
CA ASP A 63 24.08 -9.78 5.10
C ASP A 63 23.89 -8.28 5.32
N LEU A 64 22.71 -7.89 5.80
CA LEU A 64 22.41 -6.50 6.12
C LEU A 64 23.13 -5.97 7.38
N ALA A 65 23.83 -6.83 8.13
CA ALA A 65 24.73 -6.38 9.20
C ALA A 65 25.97 -5.66 8.62
N ASP A 66 26.34 -5.93 7.36
CA ASP A 66 27.35 -5.16 6.63
C ASP A 66 26.82 -3.77 6.26
N ASP A 67 27.55 -2.73 6.68
CA ASP A 67 27.22 -1.33 6.40
C ASP A 67 27.14 -1.03 4.90
N ASN A 68 28.02 -1.63 4.07
CA ASN A 68 28.00 -1.40 2.63
C ASN A 68 26.74 -1.98 1.97
N ALA A 69 26.36 -3.20 2.36
CA ALA A 69 25.15 -3.86 1.87
C ALA A 69 23.90 -3.05 2.26
N TYR A 70 23.83 -2.62 3.52
CA TYR A 70 22.69 -1.86 4.02
C TYR A 70 22.62 -0.46 3.43
N PHE A 71 23.75 0.24 3.32
CA PHE A 71 23.83 1.56 2.66
C PHE A 71 23.41 1.49 1.19
N ARG A 72 23.88 0.46 0.45
CA ARG A 72 23.42 0.22 -0.92
C ARG A 72 21.90 0.04 -0.99
N MET A 73 21.31 -0.71 -0.07
CA MET A 73 19.84 -0.85 0.01
C MET A 73 19.15 0.50 0.26
N VAL A 74 19.69 1.36 1.14
CA VAL A 74 19.18 2.72 1.36
C VAL A 74 19.17 3.51 0.06
N VAL A 75 20.28 3.52 -0.69
CA VAL A 75 20.39 4.21 -1.99
C VAL A 75 19.33 3.71 -2.97
N ASP A 76 19.19 2.39 -3.08
CA ASP A 76 18.27 1.76 -4.04
C ASP A 76 16.79 1.97 -3.66
N VAL A 77 16.44 2.02 -2.38
CA VAL A 77 15.08 2.34 -1.93
C VAL A 77 14.73 3.82 -2.16
N ILE A 78 15.67 4.73 -1.94
CA ILE A 78 15.50 6.15 -2.29
C ILE A 78 15.33 6.30 -3.80
N GLY A 79 16.13 5.61 -4.59
CA GLY A 79 16.01 5.58 -6.04
C GLY A 79 14.66 5.02 -6.52
N LEU A 80 14.10 4.03 -5.82
CA LEU A 80 12.76 3.52 -6.11
C LEU A 80 11.68 4.60 -5.91
N GLN A 81 11.80 5.43 -4.87
CA GLN A 81 10.91 6.57 -4.67
C GLN A 81 11.07 7.58 -5.81
N ALA A 82 12.29 7.86 -6.25
CA ALA A 82 12.56 8.72 -7.40
C ALA A 82 12.06 8.12 -8.74
N ALA A 83 11.97 6.79 -8.86
CA ALA A 83 11.40 6.09 -10.02
C ALA A 83 9.87 5.94 -9.95
N SER A 84 9.23 6.31 -8.84
CA SER A 84 7.78 6.20 -8.67
C SER A 84 7.01 7.10 -9.65
N MET A 85 5.83 6.65 -10.12
CA MET A 85 4.97 7.42 -11.02
C MET A 85 4.51 8.75 -10.42
N VAL A 86 4.23 8.76 -9.12
CA VAL A 86 3.85 9.94 -8.36
C VAL A 86 4.95 10.25 -7.38
N LYS A 87 5.52 11.44 -7.49
CA LYS A 87 6.60 11.90 -6.59
C LYS A 87 6.01 12.35 -5.25
N TRP A 88 6.79 12.20 -4.20
CA TRP A 88 6.45 12.82 -2.92
C TRP A 88 6.76 14.32 -3.01
N PRO A 89 5.81 15.19 -2.64
CA PRO A 89 5.99 16.62 -2.80
C PRO A 89 7.06 17.16 -1.85
N ASP A 90 7.83 18.11 -2.34
CA ASP A 90 8.73 18.97 -1.57
C ASP A 90 9.74 18.24 -0.67
N ILE A 91 10.11 16.99 -1.00
CA ILE A 91 11.08 16.21 -0.25
C ILE A 91 12.09 15.53 -1.17
N ALA A 92 13.37 15.71 -0.83
CA ALA A 92 14.48 14.92 -1.31
C ALA A 92 15.14 14.21 -0.12
N PHE A 93 15.68 13.03 -0.35
CA PHE A 93 16.36 12.25 0.66
C PHE A 93 17.84 12.15 0.31
N ASP A 94 18.71 12.54 1.25
CA ASP A 94 20.11 12.23 1.19
C ASP A 94 20.33 10.81 1.74
N PRO A 95 20.95 9.88 0.99
CA PRO A 95 21.12 8.51 1.45
C PRO A 95 22.05 8.41 2.66
N VAL A 96 23.04 9.33 2.82
CA VAL A 96 23.93 9.36 3.98
C VAL A 96 23.13 9.74 5.22
N ASP A 97 22.34 10.81 5.15
CA ASP A 97 21.49 11.25 6.26
C ASP A 97 20.46 10.19 6.69
N VAL A 98 19.88 9.45 5.70
CA VAL A 98 18.93 8.36 5.99
C VAL A 98 19.65 7.20 6.66
N PHE A 99 20.78 6.76 6.12
CA PHE A 99 21.56 5.66 6.66
C PHE A 99 22.05 5.95 8.09
N ASP A 100 22.67 7.11 8.32
CA ASP A 100 23.23 7.48 9.63
C ASP A 100 22.14 7.53 10.72
N ALA A 101 20.91 7.88 10.36
CA ALA A 101 19.80 7.91 11.31
C ALA A 101 19.31 6.53 11.75
N ILE A 102 19.53 5.50 10.94
CA ILE A 102 18.97 4.14 11.18
C ILE A 102 20.02 3.04 11.30
N ARG A 103 21.31 3.35 11.14
CA ARG A 103 22.40 2.37 11.09
C ARG A 103 22.50 1.48 12.34
N ASP A 104 22.16 2.03 13.51
CA ASP A 104 22.23 1.37 14.80
C ASP A 104 20.89 0.74 15.24
N GLU A 105 19.87 0.83 14.39
CA GLU A 105 18.54 0.23 14.60
C GLU A 105 18.42 -1.14 13.88
N PRO A 106 17.38 -1.96 14.18
CA PRO A 106 17.15 -3.20 13.45
C PRO A 106 17.04 -2.95 11.95
N ARG A 107 17.94 -3.56 11.19
CA ARG A 107 18.11 -3.31 9.75
C ARG A 107 17.11 -4.10 8.91
N SER A 108 16.35 -3.41 8.11
CA SER A 108 15.44 -3.99 7.12
C SER A 108 15.04 -2.97 6.07
N VAL A 109 14.48 -3.44 4.97
CA VAL A 109 13.92 -2.55 3.94
C VAL A 109 12.75 -1.72 4.47
N HIS A 110 11.93 -2.29 5.36
CA HIS A 110 10.83 -1.55 5.98
C HIS A 110 11.30 -0.44 6.90
N ARG A 111 12.44 -0.64 7.60
CA ARG A 111 13.05 0.43 8.41
C ARG A 111 13.39 1.63 7.54
N ILE A 112 14.00 1.42 6.38
CA ILE A 112 14.36 2.47 5.42
C ILE A 112 13.10 3.21 4.94
N VAL A 113 12.10 2.48 4.46
CA VAL A 113 10.84 3.07 3.96
C VAL A 113 10.15 3.93 5.02
N TRP A 114 10.08 3.43 6.25
CA TRP A 114 9.43 4.14 7.34
C TRP A 114 10.24 5.34 7.82
N GLU A 115 11.57 5.29 7.77
CA GLU A 115 12.38 6.47 8.02
C GLU A 115 12.06 7.59 7.01
N MET A 116 11.98 7.24 5.72
CA MET A 116 11.60 8.21 4.68
C MET A 116 10.19 8.78 4.91
N LEU A 117 9.21 7.93 5.25
CA LEU A 117 7.84 8.34 5.53
C LEU A 117 7.74 9.26 6.75
N LEU A 118 8.42 8.92 7.83
CA LEU A 118 8.40 9.70 9.08
C LEU A 118 9.09 11.06 8.91
N ARG A 119 10.20 11.12 8.17
CA ARG A 119 10.84 12.40 7.79
C ARG A 119 9.90 13.28 6.95
N ALA A 120 9.23 12.66 5.95
CA ALA A 120 8.25 13.37 5.15
C ALA A 120 7.11 13.92 6.01
N GLY A 121 6.55 13.10 6.90
CA GLY A 121 5.50 13.52 7.82
C GLY A 121 5.93 14.61 8.81
N SER A 122 7.14 14.51 9.36
CA SER A 122 7.71 15.54 10.25
C SER A 122 7.87 16.88 9.51
N ARG A 123 8.31 16.86 8.25
CA ARG A 123 8.40 18.07 7.44
C ARG A 123 7.02 18.74 7.22
N HIS A 124 5.98 17.95 7.10
CA HIS A 124 4.58 18.40 7.03
C HIS A 124 3.97 18.71 8.42
N LYS A 125 4.73 18.56 9.51
CA LYS A 125 4.26 18.73 10.91
C LYS A 125 3.08 17.84 11.26
N ALA A 126 2.96 16.69 10.59
CA ALA A 126 1.89 15.74 10.83
C ALA A 126 2.08 15.02 12.17
N ALA A 127 0.99 14.76 12.88
CA ALA A 127 0.97 13.92 14.08
C ALA A 127 0.87 12.42 13.73
N VAL A 128 0.35 12.12 12.54
CA VAL A 128 0.15 10.77 12.02
C VAL A 128 0.67 10.66 10.60
N VAL A 129 1.44 9.61 10.34
CA VAL A 129 1.91 9.25 9.00
C VAL A 129 1.36 7.89 8.61
N MET A 130 0.74 7.81 7.43
CA MET A 130 0.17 6.55 6.95
C MET A 130 0.83 6.10 5.65
N ASP A 131 1.34 4.85 5.64
CA ASP A 131 1.65 4.15 4.40
C ASP A 131 0.39 3.45 3.85
N LYS A 132 0.14 3.64 2.57
CA LYS A 132 -0.95 2.98 1.83
C LYS A 132 -0.44 1.83 0.95
N SER A 133 0.70 1.25 1.26
CA SER A 133 1.20 0.04 0.61
C SER A 133 0.50 -1.18 1.20
N LEU A 134 -0.79 -1.36 0.87
CA LEU A 134 -1.70 -2.32 1.51
C LEU A 134 -1.15 -3.75 1.54
N ASP A 135 -0.48 -4.19 0.46
CA ASP A 135 0.11 -5.53 0.36
C ASP A 135 1.19 -5.77 1.45
N SER A 136 1.65 -4.70 2.13
CA SER A 136 2.56 -4.81 3.28
C SER A 136 1.91 -5.44 4.53
N VAL A 137 0.63 -5.79 4.51
CA VAL A 137 -0.04 -6.58 5.55
C VAL A 137 0.71 -7.88 5.87
N HIS A 138 1.37 -8.47 4.88
CA HIS A 138 2.19 -9.68 5.05
C HIS A 138 3.41 -9.48 5.95
N TYR A 139 3.80 -8.24 6.21
CA TYR A 139 4.95 -7.84 7.04
C TYR A 139 4.53 -7.14 8.34
N ALA A 140 3.25 -7.24 8.74
CA ALA A 140 2.70 -6.56 9.91
C ALA A 140 3.46 -6.89 11.21
N ASP A 141 3.88 -8.15 11.40
CA ASP A 141 4.64 -8.56 12.59
C ASP A 141 6.04 -7.94 12.64
N GLU A 142 6.71 -7.81 11.50
CA GLU A 142 7.98 -7.07 11.41
C GLU A 142 7.77 -5.59 11.73
N LEU A 143 6.77 -4.97 11.12
CA LEU A 143 6.45 -3.57 11.33
C LEU A 143 6.12 -3.25 12.79
N MET A 144 5.40 -4.12 13.50
CA MET A 144 5.12 -3.94 14.92
C MET A 144 6.37 -4.07 15.80
N ARG A 145 7.36 -4.89 15.40
CA ARG A 145 8.65 -4.95 16.11
C ARG A 145 9.49 -3.69 15.89
N LEU A 146 9.48 -3.15 14.66
CA LEU A 146 10.19 -1.92 14.32
C LEU A 146 9.54 -0.68 14.93
N PHE A 147 8.21 -0.69 15.06
CA PHE A 147 7.39 0.44 15.50
C PHE A 147 6.34 -0.05 16.51
N PRO A 148 6.66 -0.06 17.81
CA PRO A 148 5.77 -0.58 18.85
C PRO A 148 4.42 0.14 18.96
N ASP A 149 4.31 1.37 18.45
CA ASP A 149 3.09 2.19 18.39
C ASP A 149 2.35 2.11 17.04
N MET A 150 2.78 1.23 16.12
CA MET A 150 2.14 1.00 14.81
C MET A 150 0.66 0.68 14.98
N ARG A 151 -0.16 1.36 14.17
CA ARG A 151 -1.59 1.08 14.03
C ARG A 151 -1.93 0.67 12.62
N PHE A 152 -3.07 0.01 12.46
CA PHE A 152 -3.51 -0.53 11.17
C PHE A 152 -4.93 -0.06 10.86
N LEU A 153 -5.11 0.49 9.66
CA LEU A 153 -6.43 0.81 9.13
C LEU A 153 -6.84 -0.27 8.13
N ASN A 154 -7.69 -1.18 8.57
CA ASN A 154 -8.19 -2.29 7.77
C ASN A 154 -9.42 -1.82 6.97
N VAL A 155 -9.29 -1.69 5.66
CA VAL A 155 -10.36 -1.24 4.76
C VAL A 155 -10.91 -2.43 3.99
N VAL A 156 -12.06 -2.90 4.40
CA VAL A 156 -12.75 -4.06 3.80
C VAL A 156 -13.73 -3.59 2.73
N ARG A 157 -13.87 -4.36 1.68
CA ARG A 157 -14.85 -4.16 0.62
C ARG A 157 -15.46 -5.50 0.23
N ASP A 158 -16.71 -5.49 -0.25
CA ASP A 158 -17.35 -6.69 -0.82
C ASP A 158 -16.39 -7.40 -1.79
N PRO A 159 -16.02 -8.67 -1.53
CA PRO A 159 -15.02 -9.38 -2.34
C PRO A 159 -15.39 -9.42 -3.81
N ARG A 160 -16.68 -9.53 -4.16
CA ARG A 160 -17.16 -9.54 -5.55
C ARG A 160 -16.88 -8.21 -6.24
N ALA A 161 -17.18 -7.10 -5.56
CA ALA A 161 -16.95 -5.75 -6.08
C ALA A 161 -15.46 -5.42 -6.16
N GLN A 162 -14.66 -5.91 -5.21
CA GLN A 162 -13.23 -5.68 -5.19
C GLN A 162 -12.52 -6.50 -6.26
N VAL A 163 -12.81 -7.81 -6.38
CA VAL A 163 -12.27 -8.71 -7.42
C VAL A 163 -12.65 -8.23 -8.82
N ALA A 164 -13.92 -7.85 -9.05
CA ALA A 164 -14.33 -7.24 -10.31
C ALA A 164 -13.51 -5.99 -10.69
N SER A 165 -13.11 -5.20 -9.69
CA SER A 165 -12.22 -4.06 -9.89
C SER A 165 -10.76 -4.47 -10.11
N MET A 166 -10.30 -5.56 -9.51
CA MET A 166 -8.96 -6.13 -9.70
C MET A 166 -8.80 -6.69 -11.11
N ASN A 167 -9.77 -7.44 -11.61
CA ASN A 167 -9.78 -8.06 -12.96
C ASN A 167 -9.56 -7.05 -14.10
N LYS A 168 -9.82 -5.76 -13.85
CA LYS A 168 -9.66 -4.67 -14.84
C LYS A 168 -8.43 -3.81 -14.62
N ALA A 169 -7.70 -4.07 -13.55
CA ALA A 169 -6.58 -3.22 -13.17
C ALA A 169 -5.25 -3.83 -13.64
N ILE A 170 -4.48 -3.09 -14.46
CA ILE A 170 -3.17 -3.50 -15.01
C ILE A 170 -2.16 -3.96 -13.94
N ILE A 171 -2.41 -3.63 -12.68
CA ILE A 171 -1.57 -3.97 -11.52
C ILE A 171 -1.99 -5.26 -10.81
N HIS A 172 -2.94 -6.00 -11.34
CA HIS A 172 -3.47 -7.24 -10.78
C HIS A 172 -3.48 -8.37 -11.82
N GLU A 173 -4.02 -9.51 -11.41
CA GLU A 173 -4.29 -10.63 -12.31
C GLU A 173 -5.52 -10.33 -13.19
N PHE A 174 -5.58 -10.93 -14.37
CA PHE A 174 -6.72 -10.81 -15.28
C PHE A 174 -7.60 -12.08 -15.23
N ASP A 175 -7.78 -12.58 -13.99
CA ASP A 175 -8.62 -13.74 -13.73
C ASP A 175 -9.25 -13.66 -12.33
N THR A 176 -10.52 -14.02 -12.24
CA THR A 176 -11.33 -13.96 -11.02
C THR A 176 -10.79 -14.87 -9.92
N LEU A 177 -10.40 -16.11 -10.25
CA LEU A 177 -9.92 -17.09 -9.27
C LEU A 177 -8.59 -16.61 -8.62
N LEU A 178 -7.66 -16.14 -9.44
CA LEU A 178 -6.36 -15.64 -8.95
C LEU A 178 -6.50 -14.38 -8.09
N ASN A 179 -7.34 -13.45 -8.50
CA ASN A 179 -7.58 -12.24 -7.70
C ASN A 179 -8.34 -12.53 -6.40
N THR A 180 -9.23 -13.53 -6.40
CA THR A 180 -9.89 -14.00 -5.18
C THR A 180 -8.88 -14.61 -4.21
N GLN A 181 -7.90 -15.38 -4.71
CA GLN A 181 -6.84 -15.93 -3.86
C GLN A 181 -5.97 -14.84 -3.23
N ILE A 182 -5.57 -13.81 -4.01
CA ILE A 182 -4.85 -12.63 -3.49
C ILE A 182 -5.66 -11.94 -2.39
N TRP A 183 -6.96 -11.79 -2.61
CA TRP A 183 -7.88 -11.20 -1.64
C TRP A 183 -7.90 -11.99 -0.33
N ILE A 184 -8.07 -13.31 -0.41
CA ILE A 184 -8.12 -14.23 0.76
C ILE A 184 -6.82 -14.17 1.54
N ASP A 185 -5.66 -14.27 0.88
CA ASP A 185 -4.37 -14.30 1.54
C ASP A 185 -4.09 -13.02 2.33
N ALA A 186 -4.47 -11.86 1.78
CA ALA A 186 -4.35 -10.59 2.47
C ALA A 186 -5.33 -10.45 3.64
N HIS A 187 -6.60 -10.85 3.44
CA HIS A 187 -7.62 -10.77 4.50
C HIS A 187 -7.37 -11.75 5.63
N ARG A 188 -6.82 -12.92 5.35
CA ARG A 188 -6.37 -13.87 6.39
C ARG A 188 -5.36 -13.20 7.32
N ARG A 189 -4.35 -12.53 6.77
CA ARG A 189 -3.35 -11.79 7.55
C ARG A 189 -3.97 -10.65 8.36
N ALA A 190 -4.91 -9.92 7.77
CA ALA A 190 -5.62 -8.85 8.47
C ALA A 190 -6.49 -9.38 9.64
N CYS A 191 -7.17 -10.51 9.44
CA CYS A 191 -7.97 -11.15 10.49
C CYS A 191 -7.08 -11.69 11.62
N ASP A 192 -5.96 -12.36 11.30
CA ASP A 192 -4.99 -12.82 12.28
C ASP A 192 -4.43 -11.66 13.11
N LEU A 193 -4.12 -10.54 12.45
CA LEU A 193 -3.63 -9.34 13.10
C LEU A 193 -4.69 -8.73 14.03
N LEU A 194 -5.92 -8.61 13.56
CA LEU A 194 -7.05 -8.11 14.35
C LEU A 194 -7.32 -8.99 15.57
N ALA A 195 -7.27 -10.31 15.42
CA ALA A 195 -7.49 -11.26 16.51
C ALA A 195 -6.41 -11.15 17.61
N ARG A 196 -5.14 -10.92 17.23
CA ARG A 196 -4.02 -10.79 18.17
C ARG A 196 -3.88 -9.39 18.79
N HIS A 197 -4.27 -8.35 18.06
CA HIS A 197 -4.04 -6.95 18.42
C HIS A 197 -5.26 -6.07 18.12
N PRO A 198 -6.45 -6.36 18.71
CA PRO A 198 -7.69 -5.64 18.37
C PRO A 198 -7.62 -4.13 18.66
N GLU A 199 -6.81 -3.71 19.64
CA GLU A 199 -6.62 -2.29 19.99
C GLU A 199 -5.80 -1.51 18.96
N ARG A 200 -5.07 -2.21 18.08
CA ARG A 200 -4.20 -1.62 17.05
C ARG A 200 -4.83 -1.59 15.67
N VAL A 201 -5.97 -2.26 15.48
CA VAL A 201 -6.62 -2.42 14.16
C VAL A 201 -8.01 -1.81 14.18
N LEU A 202 -8.22 -0.79 13.36
CA LEU A 202 -9.57 -0.32 13.06
C LEU A 202 -10.02 -0.91 11.73
N THR A 203 -11.13 -1.64 11.75
CA THR A 203 -11.80 -2.12 10.53
C THR A 203 -12.93 -1.18 10.13
N ILE A 204 -12.94 -0.78 8.87
CA ILE A 204 -14.03 -0.04 8.22
C ILE A 204 -14.44 -0.74 6.94
N ARG A 205 -15.73 -0.70 6.61
CA ARG A 205 -16.23 -1.18 5.31
C ARG A 205 -16.26 -0.01 4.32
N TYR A 206 -15.86 -0.29 3.10
CA TYR A 206 -15.94 0.70 2.02
C TYR A 206 -17.38 1.12 1.74
N GLU A 207 -18.33 0.22 1.89
CA GLU A 207 -19.75 0.48 1.72
C GLU A 207 -20.28 1.44 2.79
N ASP A 208 -19.83 1.33 4.05
CA ASP A 208 -20.17 2.26 5.11
C ASP A 208 -19.60 3.65 4.83
N PHE A 209 -18.36 3.71 4.30
CA PHE A 209 -17.77 4.97 3.85
C PHE A 209 -18.56 5.60 2.68
N LEU A 210 -19.13 4.81 1.76
CA LEU A 210 -19.99 5.32 0.70
C LEU A 210 -21.34 5.82 1.22
N ALA A 211 -21.88 5.16 2.25
CA ALA A 211 -23.18 5.50 2.84
C ALA A 211 -23.10 6.76 3.72
N ASP A 212 -22.02 6.88 4.50
CA ASP A 212 -21.78 8.02 5.41
C ASP A 212 -20.27 8.30 5.51
N GLU A 213 -19.79 9.20 4.62
CA GLU A 213 -18.39 9.62 4.60
C GLU A 213 -17.97 10.28 5.92
N GLU A 214 -18.82 11.17 6.45
CA GLU A 214 -18.52 11.96 7.63
C GLU A 214 -18.33 11.07 8.85
N GLN A 215 -19.30 10.20 9.14
CA GLN A 215 -19.23 9.29 10.28
C GLN A 215 -18.01 8.37 10.17
N THR A 216 -17.72 7.85 8.98
CA THR A 216 -16.55 6.98 8.76
C THR A 216 -15.25 7.73 8.99
N LEU A 217 -15.11 8.96 8.47
CA LEU A 217 -13.92 9.78 8.68
C LEU A 217 -13.76 10.20 10.15
N MET A 218 -14.85 10.53 10.87
CA MET A 218 -14.82 10.80 12.30
C MET A 218 -14.30 9.59 13.10
N LYS A 219 -14.78 8.39 12.78
CA LYS A 219 -14.31 7.14 13.40
C LYS A 219 -12.81 6.91 13.16
N VAL A 220 -12.34 7.14 11.94
CA VAL A 220 -10.91 7.02 11.59
C VAL A 220 -10.07 8.07 12.31
N CYS A 221 -10.51 9.32 12.35
CA CYS A 221 -9.82 10.42 13.06
C CYS A 221 -9.71 10.12 14.56
N THR A 222 -10.80 9.66 15.18
CA THR A 222 -10.80 9.24 16.60
C THR A 222 -9.80 8.13 16.86
N PHE A 223 -9.76 7.11 16.01
CA PHE A 223 -8.79 6.02 16.11
C PHE A 223 -7.35 6.52 15.95
N PHE A 224 -7.11 7.48 15.06
CA PHE A 224 -5.78 8.10 14.91
C PHE A 224 -5.46 9.12 16.01
N GLY A 225 -6.46 9.55 16.81
CA GLY A 225 -6.32 10.60 17.82
C GLY A 225 -5.98 11.95 17.20
N ILE A 226 -6.65 12.28 16.09
CA ILE A 226 -6.64 13.58 15.41
C ILE A 226 -8.06 14.11 15.31
N GLU A 227 -8.20 15.41 15.11
CA GLU A 227 -9.51 16.06 14.96
C GLU A 227 -10.09 15.81 13.57
N PHE A 228 -11.41 15.55 13.49
CA PHE A 228 -12.12 15.56 12.21
C PHE A 228 -12.33 17.00 11.74
N LEU A 229 -12.08 17.27 10.47
CA LEU A 229 -12.27 18.59 9.86
C LEU A 229 -13.24 18.48 8.66
N PRO A 230 -14.28 19.34 8.59
CA PRO A 230 -15.28 19.29 7.51
C PRO A 230 -14.69 19.37 6.09
N GLN A 231 -13.55 20.03 5.94
CA GLN A 231 -12.85 20.11 4.65
C GLN A 231 -12.40 18.75 4.09
N MET A 232 -12.34 17.72 4.92
CA MET A 232 -12.01 16.34 4.51
C MET A 232 -13.10 15.72 3.61
N LEU A 233 -14.31 16.28 3.59
CA LEU A 233 -15.42 15.78 2.77
C LEU A 233 -15.33 16.26 1.30
N ASP A 234 -14.62 17.35 1.02
CA ASP A 234 -14.52 17.92 -0.35
C ASP A 234 -13.26 17.49 -1.08
N VAL A 235 -13.27 16.26 -1.61
CA VAL A 235 -12.15 15.73 -2.41
C VAL A 235 -11.94 16.47 -3.74
N THR A 236 -12.94 17.20 -4.23
CA THR A 236 -12.85 17.91 -5.52
C THR A 236 -11.75 18.99 -5.51
N ARG A 237 -11.42 19.49 -4.33
CA ARG A 237 -10.34 20.46 -4.10
C ARG A 237 -8.95 19.83 -4.01
N SER A 238 -8.82 18.50 -4.06
CA SER A 238 -7.53 17.82 -3.97
C SER A 238 -6.70 18.05 -5.23
N VAL A 239 -5.60 18.78 -5.07
CA VAL A 239 -4.61 18.99 -6.14
C VAL A 239 -3.99 17.64 -6.55
N GLU A 240 -3.65 16.80 -5.55
CA GLU A 240 -3.10 15.47 -5.81
C GLU A 240 -4.08 14.59 -6.59
N ALA A 241 -5.36 14.53 -6.19
CA ALA A 241 -6.37 13.74 -6.90
C ALA A 241 -6.45 14.14 -8.38
N ASN A 242 -6.47 15.44 -8.66
CA ASN A 242 -6.51 15.97 -10.02
C ASN A 242 -5.23 15.66 -10.81
N GLN A 243 -4.07 15.68 -10.17
CA GLN A 243 -2.79 15.35 -10.82
C GLN A 243 -2.71 13.84 -11.15
N ILE A 244 -3.01 12.95 -10.21
CA ILE A 244 -2.93 11.51 -10.45
C ILE A 244 -3.98 11.00 -11.45
N ALA A 245 -5.17 11.62 -11.48
CA ALA A 245 -6.21 11.30 -12.47
C ALA A 245 -5.75 11.54 -13.91
N LYS A 246 -4.88 12.51 -14.14
CA LYS A 246 -4.30 12.80 -15.47
C LYS A 246 -3.24 11.77 -15.87
N LEU A 247 -2.68 11.03 -14.93
CA LEU A 247 -1.64 10.02 -15.19
C LEU A 247 -2.25 8.68 -15.59
N SER A 248 -3.31 8.24 -14.90
CA SER A 248 -3.87 6.91 -15.12
C SER A 248 -5.38 6.87 -14.96
N ALA A 249 -6.05 6.13 -15.84
CA ALA A 249 -7.48 5.83 -15.76
C ALA A 249 -7.88 5.14 -14.44
N LEU A 250 -6.94 4.46 -13.77
CA LEU A 250 -7.16 3.82 -12.47
C LEU A 250 -7.54 4.80 -11.35
N TRP A 251 -7.23 6.09 -11.51
CA TRP A 251 -7.39 7.11 -10.45
C TRP A 251 -8.43 8.18 -10.75
N VAL A 252 -9.03 8.17 -11.93
CA VAL A 252 -10.04 9.18 -12.34
C VAL A 252 -11.19 9.27 -11.34
N SER A 253 -11.66 8.13 -10.82
CA SER A 253 -12.76 8.11 -9.84
C SER A 253 -12.43 8.78 -8.50
N ASN A 254 -11.16 9.05 -8.21
CA ASN A 254 -10.76 9.68 -6.95
C ASN A 254 -11.00 11.21 -6.93
N CYS A 255 -11.30 11.82 -8.09
CA CYS A 255 -11.60 13.26 -8.21
C CYS A 255 -13.07 13.59 -7.90
N PHE A 256 -13.90 12.59 -7.69
CA PHE A 256 -15.35 12.75 -7.53
C PHE A 256 -15.79 12.23 -6.17
N SER A 257 -16.92 12.75 -5.70
CA SER A 257 -17.60 12.17 -4.54
C SER A 257 -17.93 10.71 -4.80
N PRO A 258 -17.89 9.83 -3.80
CA PRO A 258 -18.23 8.44 -3.96
C PRO A 258 -19.65 8.27 -4.49
N ILE A 259 -19.83 7.32 -5.37
CA ILE A 259 -21.15 6.98 -5.93
C ILE A 259 -21.58 5.66 -5.29
N VAL A 260 -22.63 5.70 -4.47
CA VAL A 260 -23.17 4.52 -3.75
C VAL A 260 -23.49 3.37 -4.71
N ALA A 261 -24.05 3.66 -5.89
CA ALA A 261 -24.33 2.64 -6.92
C ALA A 261 -23.08 1.87 -7.42
N ASN A 262 -21.86 2.34 -7.11
CA ASN A 262 -20.64 1.62 -7.46
C ASN A 262 -20.42 0.37 -6.59
N ALA A 263 -21.09 0.23 -5.45
CA ALA A 263 -21.05 -0.97 -4.63
C ALA A 263 -21.57 -2.19 -5.41
N ASP A 264 -22.64 -2.02 -6.17
CA ASP A 264 -23.34 -3.09 -6.91
C ASP A 264 -22.87 -3.27 -8.37
N LYS A 265 -21.89 -2.53 -8.84
CA LYS A 265 -21.40 -2.62 -10.22
C LYS A 265 -20.95 -4.03 -10.63
N PHE A 266 -20.47 -4.82 -9.67
CA PHE A 266 -20.01 -6.18 -9.93
C PHE A 266 -21.11 -7.07 -10.53
N LYS A 267 -22.37 -6.86 -10.17
CA LYS A 267 -23.53 -7.59 -10.71
C LYS A 267 -23.68 -7.49 -12.24
N LYS A 268 -23.09 -6.44 -12.84
CA LYS A 268 -23.06 -6.22 -14.29
C LYS A 268 -21.69 -6.54 -14.91
N GLN A 269 -20.68 -6.83 -14.11
CA GLN A 269 -19.30 -6.99 -14.52
C GLN A 269 -18.80 -8.42 -14.44
N LEU A 270 -19.38 -9.22 -13.56
CA LEU A 270 -19.08 -10.63 -13.34
C LEU A 270 -20.23 -11.50 -13.84
N SER A 271 -19.88 -12.68 -14.36
CA SER A 271 -20.86 -13.75 -14.59
C SER A 271 -21.31 -14.37 -13.26
N MET A 272 -22.42 -15.13 -13.30
CA MET A 272 -22.88 -15.85 -12.09
C MET A 272 -21.86 -16.89 -11.62
N ASP A 273 -21.16 -17.56 -12.53
CA ASP A 273 -20.10 -18.53 -12.21
C ASP A 273 -18.91 -17.87 -11.53
N GLU A 274 -18.54 -16.64 -11.93
CA GLU A 274 -17.51 -15.87 -11.28
C GLU A 274 -17.94 -15.41 -9.88
N ILE A 275 -19.20 -14.98 -9.73
CA ILE A 275 -19.77 -14.63 -8.42
C ILE A 275 -19.75 -15.85 -7.51
N GLU A 276 -20.22 -17.02 -7.98
CA GLU A 276 -20.21 -18.26 -7.20
C GLU A 276 -18.79 -18.68 -6.81
N THR A 277 -17.82 -18.54 -7.71
CA THR A 277 -16.40 -18.78 -7.41
C THR A 277 -15.91 -17.91 -6.26
N ILE A 278 -16.18 -16.60 -6.31
CA ILE A 278 -15.77 -15.68 -5.25
C ILE A 278 -16.46 -16.03 -3.94
N GLU A 279 -17.78 -16.21 -3.97
CA GLU A 279 -18.58 -16.50 -2.77
C GLU A 279 -18.17 -17.82 -2.11
N THR A 280 -17.91 -18.88 -2.91
CA THR A 280 -17.43 -20.16 -2.39
C THR A 280 -16.12 -20.00 -1.62
N LEU A 281 -15.18 -19.26 -2.18
CA LEU A 281 -13.84 -19.11 -1.60
C LEU A 281 -13.78 -18.10 -0.45
N THR A 282 -14.71 -17.13 -0.42
CA THR A 282 -14.69 -16.03 0.58
C THR A 282 -15.83 -16.11 1.59
N GLN A 283 -16.60 -17.19 1.63
CA GLN A 283 -17.83 -17.36 2.41
C GLN A 283 -17.67 -16.96 3.90
N GLU A 284 -16.58 -17.38 4.54
CA GLU A 284 -16.33 -17.08 5.95
C GLU A 284 -16.11 -15.59 6.18
N TYR A 285 -15.36 -14.93 5.30
CA TYR A 285 -15.11 -13.49 5.36
C TYR A 285 -16.37 -12.69 5.03
N MET A 286 -17.19 -13.16 4.07
CA MET A 286 -18.46 -12.50 3.76
C MET A 286 -19.40 -12.51 4.96
N ARG A 287 -19.49 -13.65 5.68
CA ARG A 287 -20.27 -13.71 6.94
C ARG A 287 -19.67 -12.80 8.02
N LEU A 288 -18.33 -12.82 8.18
CA LEU A 288 -17.64 -12.00 9.17
C LEU A 288 -17.91 -10.49 8.97
N TYR A 289 -17.93 -10.05 7.72
CA TYR A 289 -18.11 -8.64 7.38
C TYR A 289 -19.55 -8.26 7.03
N GLY A 290 -20.51 -9.19 7.12
CA GLY A 290 -21.93 -8.93 6.92
C GLY A 290 -22.31 -8.70 5.44
N TYR A 291 -21.66 -9.43 4.50
CA TYR A 291 -22.04 -9.45 3.09
C TYR A 291 -22.98 -10.61 2.79
N GLU A 292 -24.12 -10.32 2.16
CA GLU A 292 -25.10 -11.34 1.77
C GLU A 292 -24.62 -12.12 0.53
N MET A 293 -24.88 -13.43 0.54
CA MET A 293 -24.58 -14.32 -0.57
C MET A 293 -25.66 -14.22 -1.67
N MET A 294 -25.27 -14.38 -2.92
CA MET A 294 -26.19 -14.41 -4.06
C MET A 294 -26.32 -15.83 -4.67
N THR A 295 -25.41 -16.74 -4.28
CA THR A 295 -25.34 -18.11 -4.78
C THR A 295 -25.31 -19.12 -3.63
N ASP A 296 -25.40 -20.41 -3.97
CA ASP A 296 -25.26 -21.49 -2.98
C ASP A 296 -23.79 -21.77 -2.59
N ALA A 297 -22.83 -21.08 -3.22
CA ALA A 297 -21.39 -21.19 -2.97
C ALA A 297 -20.86 -22.63 -3.04
N ARG A 298 -21.10 -23.31 -4.17
CA ARG A 298 -20.75 -24.73 -4.39
C ARG A 298 -19.73 -24.95 -5.50
N ALA A 299 -19.07 -23.89 -5.98
CA ALA A 299 -18.09 -24.00 -7.05
C ALA A 299 -16.93 -24.92 -6.65
N ALA A 300 -16.61 -25.90 -7.49
CA ALA A 300 -15.48 -26.81 -7.28
C ALA A 300 -14.21 -26.19 -7.85
N MET A 301 -13.14 -26.15 -7.03
CA MET A 301 -11.83 -25.64 -7.41
C MET A 301 -10.79 -26.75 -7.35
N ASP A 302 -10.10 -26.98 -8.45
CA ASP A 302 -9.00 -27.94 -8.56
C ASP A 302 -7.74 -27.30 -9.16
N ASP A 303 -6.64 -28.02 -9.16
CA ASP A 303 -5.37 -27.56 -9.74
C ASP A 303 -5.47 -27.23 -11.23
N LYS A 304 -6.41 -27.87 -11.95
CA LYS A 304 -6.65 -27.60 -13.37
C LYS A 304 -7.28 -26.21 -13.54
N ALA A 305 -8.22 -25.83 -12.67
CA ALA A 305 -8.83 -24.51 -12.67
C ALA A 305 -7.77 -23.41 -12.47
N PHE A 306 -6.84 -23.61 -11.53
CA PHE A 306 -5.72 -22.66 -11.29
C PHE A 306 -4.77 -22.56 -12.49
N ARG A 307 -4.43 -23.66 -13.17
CA ARG A 307 -3.60 -23.61 -14.40
C ARG A 307 -4.29 -22.84 -15.52
N ILE A 308 -5.57 -23.05 -15.72
CA ILE A 308 -6.36 -22.34 -16.73
C ILE A 308 -6.44 -20.85 -16.36
N ALA A 309 -6.70 -20.54 -15.10
CA ALA A 309 -6.74 -19.17 -14.60
C ALA A 309 -5.41 -18.43 -14.85
N ARG A 310 -4.27 -19.09 -14.59
CA ARG A 310 -2.94 -18.53 -14.84
C ARG A 310 -2.74 -18.20 -16.32
N SER A 311 -3.02 -19.16 -17.21
CA SER A 311 -2.90 -18.94 -18.66
C SER A 311 -3.80 -17.80 -19.15
N ARG A 312 -5.03 -17.71 -18.64
CA ARG A 312 -5.96 -16.62 -18.95
C ARG A 312 -5.44 -15.26 -18.49
N SER A 313 -4.90 -15.23 -17.27
CA SER A 313 -4.32 -14.00 -16.71
C SER A 313 -3.12 -13.53 -17.51
N ASP A 314 -2.21 -14.43 -17.92
CA ASP A 314 -1.02 -14.07 -18.70
C ASP A 314 -1.41 -13.45 -20.06
N ILE A 315 -2.36 -14.03 -20.76
CA ILE A 315 -2.92 -13.46 -22.00
C ILE A 315 -3.57 -12.12 -21.74
N GLY A 316 -4.37 -12.01 -20.67
CA GLY A 316 -5.03 -10.77 -20.27
C GLY A 316 -4.04 -9.64 -19.97
N LYS A 317 -2.95 -9.95 -19.28
CA LYS A 317 -1.86 -9.00 -18.99
C LYS A 317 -1.22 -8.49 -20.28
N GLU A 318 -0.86 -9.37 -21.20
CA GLU A 318 -0.24 -8.99 -22.47
C GLU A 318 -1.14 -8.03 -23.26
N LEU A 319 -2.42 -8.37 -23.39
CA LEU A 319 -3.41 -7.55 -24.07
C LEU A 319 -3.57 -6.17 -23.38
N ALA A 320 -3.65 -6.15 -22.05
CA ALA A 320 -3.82 -4.91 -21.29
C ALA A 320 -2.62 -3.99 -21.40
N TRP A 321 -1.40 -4.53 -21.40
CA TRP A 321 -0.17 -3.72 -21.58
C TRP A 321 -0.08 -3.16 -22.99
N ARG A 322 -0.48 -3.91 -24.02
CA ARG A 322 -0.56 -3.41 -25.40
C ARG A 322 -1.59 -2.29 -25.53
N ASP A 323 -2.81 -2.50 -25.02
CA ASP A 323 -3.87 -1.48 -25.01
C ASP A 323 -3.45 -0.21 -24.24
N LEU A 324 -2.79 -0.37 -23.10
CA LEU A 324 -2.27 0.77 -22.32
C LEU A 324 -1.26 1.58 -23.12
N LYS A 325 -0.35 0.93 -23.84
CA LYS A 325 0.66 1.60 -24.67
C LYS A 325 0.00 2.46 -25.76
N GLU A 326 -1.07 1.98 -26.36
CA GLU A 326 -1.79 2.68 -27.41
C GLU A 326 -2.67 3.83 -26.87
N ARG A 327 -3.39 3.59 -25.78
CA ARG A 327 -4.38 4.54 -25.25
C ARG A 327 -3.82 5.56 -24.26
N ASN A 328 -2.80 5.19 -23.49
CA ASN A 328 -2.18 6.08 -22.51
C ASN A 328 -0.67 5.85 -22.43
N PHE A 329 0.03 6.34 -23.41
CA PHE A 329 1.49 6.26 -23.51
C PHE A 329 2.21 6.78 -22.25
N ARG A 330 1.68 7.80 -21.56
CA ARG A 330 2.31 8.35 -20.35
C ARG A 330 2.25 7.35 -19.19
N ASP A 331 1.09 6.77 -18.93
CA ASP A 331 0.94 5.72 -17.91
C ASP A 331 1.84 4.52 -18.22
N TYR A 332 1.82 4.05 -19.48
CA TYR A 332 2.69 2.98 -19.95
C TYR A 332 4.17 3.27 -19.69
N THR A 333 4.67 4.43 -20.14
CA THR A 333 6.09 4.79 -20.00
C THR A 333 6.52 4.88 -18.53
N LEU A 334 5.69 5.47 -17.66
CA LEU A 334 6.02 5.57 -16.23
C LEU A 334 6.07 4.21 -15.53
N ARG A 335 5.20 3.27 -15.92
CA ARG A 335 5.25 1.89 -15.41
C ARG A 335 6.49 1.14 -15.91
N CYS A 336 6.81 1.27 -17.19
CA CYS A 336 8.04 0.70 -17.75
C CYS A 336 9.27 1.26 -17.03
N TYR A 337 9.36 2.57 -16.83
CA TYR A 337 10.48 3.20 -16.14
C TYR A 337 10.71 2.63 -14.73
N ARG A 338 9.61 2.42 -13.95
CA ARG A 338 9.71 1.79 -12.63
C ARG A 338 10.16 0.33 -12.73
N ALA A 339 9.62 -0.43 -13.68
CA ALA A 339 10.01 -1.84 -13.87
C ALA A 339 11.49 -1.95 -14.31
N ASP A 340 11.93 -1.09 -15.21
CA ASP A 340 13.33 -1.01 -15.67
C ASP A 340 14.28 -0.63 -14.53
N TYR A 341 13.83 0.25 -13.61
CA TYR A 341 14.60 0.58 -12.42
C TYR A 341 14.86 -0.66 -11.56
N LEU A 342 13.80 -1.41 -11.22
CA LEU A 342 13.91 -2.65 -10.42
C LEU A 342 14.77 -3.71 -11.12
N ALA A 343 14.64 -3.84 -12.43
CA ALA A 343 15.47 -4.77 -13.23
C ALA A 343 16.96 -4.40 -13.20
N ARG A 344 17.28 -3.11 -13.29
CA ARG A 344 18.68 -2.62 -13.18
C ARG A 344 19.26 -2.86 -11.79
N VAL A 345 18.47 -2.60 -10.72
CA VAL A 345 18.91 -2.90 -9.35
C VAL A 345 19.22 -4.39 -9.22
N ARG A 346 18.33 -5.27 -9.70
CA ARG A 346 18.55 -6.73 -9.71
C ARG A 346 19.86 -7.11 -10.42
N ALA A 347 20.01 -6.69 -11.66
CA ALA A 347 21.20 -7.01 -12.46
C ALA A 347 22.51 -6.53 -11.79
N GLY A 348 22.48 -5.34 -11.19
CA GLY A 348 23.64 -4.82 -10.45
C GLY A 348 23.98 -5.62 -9.19
N LEU A 349 22.99 -6.17 -8.48
CA LEU A 349 23.19 -7.02 -7.31
C LEU A 349 23.74 -8.40 -7.72
N GLU A 350 23.14 -9.03 -8.73
CA GLU A 350 23.58 -10.33 -9.26
C GLU A 350 25.03 -10.29 -9.79
N ALA A 351 25.40 -9.21 -10.49
CA ALA A 351 26.79 -9.01 -10.96
C ALA A 351 27.78 -8.93 -9.79
N THR A 352 27.43 -8.26 -8.70
CA THR A 352 28.30 -8.15 -7.52
C THR A 352 28.49 -9.49 -6.82
N GLN A 353 27.43 -10.30 -6.72
CA GLN A 353 27.52 -11.65 -6.15
C GLN A 353 28.37 -12.58 -7.00
N GLY A 354 28.29 -12.52 -8.34
CA GLY A 354 29.11 -13.29 -9.26
C GLY A 354 30.61 -12.96 -9.14
N MET A 355 30.97 -11.69 -8.92
CA MET A 355 32.36 -11.27 -8.70
C MET A 355 32.89 -11.74 -7.35
N SER A 356 32.09 -11.71 -6.27
CA SER A 356 32.50 -12.18 -4.94
C SER A 356 32.79 -13.70 -4.93
N GLY A 357 32.06 -14.49 -5.73
CA GLY A 357 32.28 -15.93 -5.89
C GLY A 357 33.59 -16.27 -6.63
N GLN A 358 34.05 -15.39 -7.53
CA GLN A 358 35.33 -15.60 -8.28
C GLN A 358 36.57 -15.29 -7.44
N PHE A 359 36.50 -14.36 -6.50
CA PHE A 359 37.62 -14.02 -5.62
C PHE A 359 37.87 -15.06 -4.50
N ASN A 360 36.85 -15.79 -4.06
CA ASN A 360 36.99 -16.83 -3.04
C ASN A 360 37.61 -18.16 -3.55
N CYS A 361 37.70 -18.39 -4.87
CA CYS A 361 38.34 -19.58 -5.43
C CYS A 361 39.86 -19.42 -5.63
N SER A 362 40.45 -18.22 -5.46
CA SER A 362 41.88 -17.96 -5.73
C SER A 362 42.74 -17.91 -4.45
N ALA A 363 42.19 -18.15 -3.29
CA ALA A 363 42.90 -18.04 -2.00
C ALA A 363 43.23 -19.41 -1.36
N VAL A 364 43.09 -20.51 -2.09
CA VAL A 364 43.57 -21.85 -1.67
C VAL A 364 44.34 -22.47 -2.82
N ALA A 365 45.62 -22.09 -2.92
CA ALA A 365 46.67 -22.83 -3.61
C ALA A 365 47.98 -22.58 -2.87
#